data_eda961b78b6069c40e49e1906dda5ffc
#
_entry.id   eda961b78b6069c40e49e1906dda5ffc
#
_cell.length_a   1.000
_cell.length_b   1.000
_cell.length_c   1.000
_cell.angle_alpha   90.00
_cell.angle_beta   90.00
_cell.angle_gamma   90.00
#
_symmetry.space_group_name_H-M   'P 1'
#
loop_
_entity.id
_entity.type
_entity.pdbx_description
1 polymer ?
#
loop_
_entity_poly.entity_id
_entity_poly.type
_entity_poly.pdbx_seq_one_letter_code
_entity_poly.pdbx_strand_id
1 'polypeptide(L)'
;MSLLIAGGGLAGAAVACELARSGVAVTVLERNTGPIDKVCGDFLSVEGQHYLQRLGLDLAALGGAPINRVRVLRGAHVAEAALPFPGLGLSRRVLDEALLRRAADCGAAVQRGVTVAAGAPGISFLATGKHDLRGVGRTLAAPPEDLVGFKMYLRLSAASRLAIAGTVDVLLFADGYAGLQPVDGDRANLCLLVHRDRLAHSDGWAGLLEDLQAGSRLFRERLLGAEMLLERPLSIARVPYGFMHTPREGETMFRLGDQACVVPSFTGDGMAMALHSAALAARTYLGGGSPADYHRRLRADVRGPIMRAGLLYAVGRSRVGQGLLMRALGFWPGMLGRAARATRVPANVWV
;
A
#
# COMPACT_ATOMS: atom_id res chain seq x y z
N MET A 1 -20.76 -14.98 21.15
CA MET A 1 -20.71 -15.07 19.68
C MET A 1 -19.35 -14.58 19.22
N SER A 2 -18.72 -15.20 18.22
CA SER A 2 -17.46 -14.75 17.64
C SER A 2 -17.71 -13.60 16.66
N LEU A 3 -16.88 -12.55 16.70
CA LEU A 3 -16.91 -11.47 15.71
C LEU A 3 -16.34 -11.95 14.39
N LEU A 4 -17.02 -11.66 13.27
CA LEU A 4 -16.57 -12.05 11.95
C LEU A 4 -15.82 -10.91 11.26
N ILE A 5 -14.63 -11.22 10.77
CA ILE A 5 -13.73 -10.31 10.03
C ILE A 5 -13.61 -10.82 8.59
N ALA A 6 -14.06 -10.04 7.62
CA ALA A 6 -13.97 -10.37 6.21
C ALA A 6 -12.63 -9.90 5.62
N GLY A 7 -11.74 -10.82 5.29
CA GLY A 7 -10.41 -10.61 4.72
C GLY A 7 -9.27 -10.71 5.72
N GLY A 8 -8.30 -11.57 5.42
CA GLY A 8 -7.09 -11.85 6.21
C GLY A 8 -5.83 -11.08 5.76
N GLY A 9 -5.98 -9.96 5.05
CA GLY A 9 -4.86 -9.06 4.73
C GLY A 9 -4.42 -8.22 5.93
N LEU A 10 -3.51 -7.24 5.72
CA LEU A 10 -2.91 -6.43 6.79
C LEU A 10 -3.95 -5.91 7.80
N ALA A 11 -5.01 -5.24 7.34
CA ALA A 11 -5.98 -4.63 8.25
C ALA A 11 -6.80 -5.68 9.02
N GLY A 12 -7.25 -6.75 8.33
CA GLY A 12 -8.06 -7.79 8.98
C GLY A 12 -7.26 -8.65 9.95
N ALA A 13 -6.03 -9.03 9.60
CA ALA A 13 -5.15 -9.78 10.49
C ALA A 13 -4.71 -8.93 11.69
N ALA A 14 -4.43 -7.62 11.49
CA ALA A 14 -4.06 -6.72 12.57
C ALA A 14 -5.20 -6.54 13.59
N VAL A 15 -6.43 -6.25 13.13
CA VAL A 15 -7.58 -6.10 14.04
C VAL A 15 -7.89 -7.42 14.75
N ALA A 16 -7.76 -8.56 14.06
CA ALA A 16 -7.94 -9.88 14.67
C ALA A 16 -6.94 -10.13 15.80
N CYS A 17 -5.67 -9.79 15.58
CA CYS A 17 -4.62 -9.93 16.59
C CYS A 17 -4.91 -9.03 17.82
N GLU A 18 -5.27 -7.76 17.62
CA GLU A 18 -5.57 -6.83 18.71
C GLU A 18 -6.78 -7.31 19.54
N LEU A 19 -7.85 -7.72 18.89
CA LEU A 19 -9.08 -8.17 19.57
C LEU A 19 -8.86 -9.50 20.32
N ALA A 20 -8.19 -10.47 19.66
CA ALA A 20 -7.92 -11.77 20.28
C ALA A 20 -7.00 -11.64 21.50
N ARG A 21 -5.97 -10.79 21.46
CA ARG A 21 -5.11 -10.48 22.62
C ARG A 21 -5.90 -9.87 23.79
N SER A 22 -7.01 -9.21 23.51
CA SER A 22 -7.91 -8.62 24.51
C SER A 22 -9.01 -9.59 24.97
N GLY A 23 -8.93 -10.88 24.62
CA GLY A 23 -9.88 -11.91 25.02
C GLY A 23 -11.18 -11.94 24.21
N VAL A 24 -11.28 -11.19 23.12
CA VAL A 24 -12.47 -11.20 22.27
C VAL A 24 -12.39 -12.36 21.28
N ALA A 25 -13.43 -13.20 21.23
CA ALA A 25 -13.52 -14.27 20.25
C ALA A 25 -13.73 -13.70 18.85
N VAL A 26 -12.78 -13.95 17.93
CA VAL A 26 -12.81 -13.46 16.56
C VAL A 26 -12.56 -14.57 15.55
N THR A 27 -13.20 -14.49 14.39
CA THR A 27 -12.99 -15.39 13.25
C THR A 27 -12.67 -14.59 12.01
N VAL A 28 -11.52 -14.83 11.41
CA VAL A 28 -11.10 -14.24 10.13
C VAL A 28 -11.53 -15.16 9.00
N LEU A 29 -12.28 -14.62 8.04
CA LEU A 29 -12.68 -15.31 6.80
C LEU A 29 -11.79 -14.82 5.66
N GLU A 30 -10.84 -15.66 5.21
CA GLU A 30 -9.92 -15.34 4.10
C GLU A 30 -10.24 -16.20 2.88
N ARG A 31 -10.43 -15.55 1.73
CA ARG A 31 -10.81 -16.25 0.48
C ARG A 31 -9.68 -17.11 -0.11
N ASN A 32 -8.44 -16.73 0.14
CA ASN A 32 -7.28 -17.46 -0.39
C ASN A 32 -6.91 -18.61 0.55
N THR A 33 -6.53 -19.75 -0.03
CA THR A 33 -6.10 -20.94 0.71
C THR A 33 -4.66 -20.82 1.25
N GLY A 34 -3.84 -19.94 0.66
CA GLY A 34 -2.44 -19.72 1.03
C GLY A 34 -2.00 -18.27 0.78
N PRO A 35 -0.72 -17.98 1.04
CA PRO A 35 -0.14 -16.65 0.83
C PRO A 35 -0.10 -16.30 -0.65
N ILE A 36 -0.52 -15.08 -1.00
CA ILE A 36 -0.55 -14.57 -2.38
C ILE A 36 0.18 -13.25 -2.50
N ASP A 37 0.67 -12.97 -3.70
CA ASP A 37 1.19 -11.67 -4.08
C ASP A 37 0.04 -10.70 -4.40
N LYS A 38 0.22 -9.42 -4.09
CA LYS A 38 -0.79 -8.37 -4.30
C LYS A 38 -0.16 -7.17 -5.00
N VAL A 39 -0.92 -6.46 -5.83
CA VAL A 39 -0.47 -5.21 -6.44
C VAL A 39 -0.25 -4.17 -5.34
N CYS A 40 1.02 -3.93 -5.01
CA CYS A 40 1.49 -3.05 -3.95
C CYS A 40 2.95 -2.69 -4.21
N GLY A 41 3.36 -1.48 -3.81
CA GLY A 41 4.77 -1.08 -3.84
C GLY A 41 5.65 -1.82 -2.83
N ASP A 42 5.06 -2.53 -1.84
CA ASP A 42 5.77 -3.26 -0.78
C ASP A 42 6.70 -2.37 0.08
N PHE A 43 6.45 -1.07 0.10
CA PHE A 43 7.18 -0.11 0.93
C PHE A 43 6.46 0.05 2.28
N LEU A 44 7.13 -0.37 3.35
CA LEU A 44 6.63 -0.25 4.73
C LEU A 44 7.30 0.94 5.41
N SER A 45 6.51 1.95 5.74
CA SER A 45 6.96 3.14 6.45
C SER A 45 7.15 2.90 7.95
N VAL A 46 7.74 3.87 8.64
CA VAL A 46 8.00 3.77 10.08
C VAL A 46 6.74 3.55 10.90
N GLU A 47 5.61 4.16 10.51
CA GLU A 47 4.32 3.96 11.16
C GLU A 47 3.83 2.51 11.02
N GLY A 48 3.96 1.97 9.80
CA GLY A 48 3.61 0.58 9.54
C GLY A 48 4.48 -0.39 10.34
N GLN A 49 5.79 -0.12 10.42
CA GLN A 49 6.72 -0.89 11.23
C GLN A 49 6.33 -0.83 12.72
N HIS A 50 6.01 0.37 13.25
CA HIS A 50 5.57 0.55 14.63
C HIS A 50 4.37 -0.34 14.98
N TYR A 51 3.29 -0.34 14.16
CA TYR A 51 2.12 -1.17 14.40
C TYR A 51 2.45 -2.66 14.38
N LEU A 52 3.25 -3.11 13.42
CA LEU A 52 3.60 -4.52 13.27
C LEU A 52 4.49 -5.02 14.43
N GLN A 53 5.46 -4.23 14.85
CA GLN A 53 6.32 -4.52 16.01
C GLN A 53 5.49 -4.59 17.29
N ARG A 54 4.53 -3.69 17.48
CA ARG A 54 3.60 -3.71 18.60
C ARG A 54 2.73 -4.97 18.64
N LEU A 55 2.38 -5.52 17.47
CA LEU A 55 1.70 -6.80 17.34
C LEU A 55 2.64 -7.99 17.56
N GLY A 56 3.95 -7.76 17.71
CA GLY A 56 4.95 -8.77 18.03
C GLY A 56 5.58 -9.42 16.78
N LEU A 57 5.59 -8.74 15.62
CA LEU A 57 6.32 -9.22 14.44
C LEU A 57 7.76 -8.75 14.48
N ASP A 58 8.69 -9.68 14.26
CA ASP A 58 10.10 -9.39 13.98
C ASP A 58 10.29 -9.17 12.48
N LEU A 59 10.32 -7.90 12.06
CA LEU A 59 10.43 -7.53 10.65
C LEU A 59 11.80 -7.86 10.05
N ALA A 60 12.85 -7.92 10.87
CA ALA A 60 14.18 -8.31 10.43
C ALA A 60 14.22 -9.82 10.13
N ALA A 61 13.62 -10.65 10.99
CA ALA A 61 13.50 -12.09 10.78
C ALA A 61 12.65 -12.43 9.54
N LEU A 62 11.75 -11.55 9.12
CA LEU A 62 10.99 -11.68 7.87
C LEU A 62 11.81 -11.34 6.61
N GLY A 63 13.06 -10.90 6.76
CA GLY A 63 13.96 -10.60 5.64
C GLY A 63 13.70 -9.25 4.98
N GLY A 64 13.05 -8.32 5.66
CA GLY A 64 12.76 -6.99 5.13
C GLY A 64 14.03 -6.22 4.72
N ALA A 65 14.06 -5.67 3.52
CA ALA A 65 15.18 -4.90 2.98
C ALA A 65 15.12 -3.44 3.47
N PRO A 66 16.15 -2.91 4.19
CA PRO A 66 16.16 -1.52 4.63
C PRO A 66 16.11 -0.53 3.46
N ILE A 67 15.32 0.55 3.60
CA ILE A 67 15.22 1.64 2.63
C ILE A 67 15.37 2.96 3.40
N ASN A 68 16.40 3.73 3.08
CA ASN A 68 16.72 5.00 3.73
C ASN A 68 16.89 6.16 2.76
N ARG A 69 16.72 5.92 1.46
CA ARG A 69 16.83 6.93 0.40
C ARG A 69 15.70 6.80 -0.61
N VAL A 70 15.35 7.90 -1.23
CA VAL A 70 14.47 7.97 -2.39
C VAL A 70 15.20 8.66 -3.53
N ARG A 71 15.11 8.09 -4.72
CA ARG A 71 15.67 8.66 -5.95
C ARG A 71 14.53 8.83 -6.95
N VAL A 72 14.36 10.05 -7.44
CA VAL A 72 13.36 10.40 -8.47
C VAL A 72 14.05 10.54 -9.80
N LEU A 73 13.55 9.82 -10.79
CA LEU A 73 14.08 9.75 -12.15
C LEU A 73 13.07 10.38 -13.14
N ARG A 74 13.56 11.18 -14.08
CA ARG A 74 12.76 11.69 -15.20
C ARG A 74 13.65 11.93 -16.42
N GLY A 75 13.56 11.08 -17.42
CA GLY A 75 14.49 11.11 -18.55
C GLY A 75 15.93 10.92 -18.08
N ALA A 76 16.78 11.93 -18.35
CA ALA A 76 18.17 11.97 -17.89
C ALA A 76 18.34 12.64 -16.50
N HIS A 77 17.28 13.26 -15.97
CA HIS A 77 17.34 13.96 -14.69
C HIS A 77 17.17 13.01 -13.51
N VAL A 78 17.99 13.19 -12.48
CA VAL A 78 17.98 12.42 -11.25
C VAL A 78 18.03 13.37 -10.06
N ALA A 79 17.15 13.15 -9.08
CA ALA A 79 17.20 13.81 -7.79
C ALA A 79 17.15 12.74 -6.69
N GLU A 80 18.04 12.84 -5.72
CA GLU A 80 18.13 11.88 -4.61
C GLU A 80 18.10 12.60 -3.27
N ALA A 81 17.44 12.02 -2.28
CA ALA A 81 17.45 12.51 -0.91
C ALA A 81 17.35 11.34 0.08
N ALA A 82 17.89 11.56 1.28
CA ALA A 82 17.62 10.68 2.41
C ALA A 82 16.12 10.72 2.77
N LEU A 83 15.56 9.58 3.10
CA LEU A 83 14.25 9.53 3.75
C LEU A 83 14.40 10.05 5.19
N PRO A 84 13.42 10.82 5.70
CA PRO A 84 13.47 11.37 7.05
C PRO A 84 13.07 10.34 8.13
N PHE A 85 12.95 9.09 7.76
CA PHE A 85 12.59 7.93 8.60
C PHE A 85 13.10 6.65 7.92
N PRO A 86 13.33 5.57 8.69
CA PRO A 86 13.66 4.28 8.11
C PRO A 86 12.43 3.69 7.41
N GLY A 87 12.58 3.29 6.16
CA GLY A 87 11.62 2.47 5.41
C GLY A 87 12.09 1.02 5.35
N LEU A 88 11.19 0.12 4.95
CA LEU A 88 11.48 -1.29 4.76
C LEU A 88 10.77 -1.80 3.50
N GLY A 89 11.48 -2.50 2.63
CA GLY A 89 10.89 -3.26 1.53
C GLY A 89 10.55 -4.67 1.99
N LEU A 90 9.26 -5.03 1.99
CA LEU A 90 8.80 -6.35 2.43
C LEU A 90 7.56 -6.74 1.67
N SER A 91 7.61 -7.89 0.98
CA SER A 91 6.50 -8.33 0.15
C SER A 91 5.24 -8.61 0.95
N ARG A 92 4.10 -8.28 0.34
CA ARG A 92 2.78 -8.55 0.94
C ARG A 92 2.54 -10.04 1.15
N ARG A 93 3.14 -10.90 0.33
CA ARG A 93 3.07 -12.35 0.49
C ARG A 93 3.65 -12.81 1.82
N VAL A 94 4.83 -12.31 2.17
CA VAL A 94 5.52 -12.62 3.44
C VAL A 94 4.83 -11.93 4.61
N LEU A 95 4.59 -10.63 4.49
CA LEU A 95 4.05 -9.82 5.56
C LEU A 95 2.61 -10.19 5.96
N ASP A 96 1.71 -10.35 4.97
CA ASP A 96 0.31 -10.72 5.24
C ASP A 96 0.23 -12.09 5.91
N GLU A 97 1.03 -13.06 5.44
CA GLU A 97 1.06 -14.40 6.00
C GLU A 97 1.59 -14.41 7.45
N ALA A 98 2.68 -13.70 7.70
CA ALA A 98 3.26 -13.59 9.05
C ALA A 98 2.26 -12.96 10.03
N LEU A 99 1.58 -11.90 9.61
CA LEU A 99 0.60 -11.24 10.46
C LEU A 99 -0.67 -12.08 10.69
N LEU A 100 -1.12 -12.82 9.67
CA LEU A 100 -2.29 -13.71 9.81
C LEU A 100 -1.98 -14.91 10.74
N ARG A 101 -0.77 -15.47 10.67
CA ARG A 101 -0.29 -16.46 11.63
C ARG A 101 -0.24 -15.85 13.03
N ARG A 102 0.31 -14.67 13.17
CA ARG A 102 0.36 -13.97 14.46
C ARG A 102 -1.04 -13.75 15.06
N ALA A 103 -2.05 -13.44 14.23
CA ALA A 103 -3.43 -13.36 14.70
C ALA A 103 -3.94 -14.69 15.24
N ALA A 104 -3.61 -15.83 14.57
CA ALA A 104 -3.96 -17.15 15.05
C ALA A 104 -3.24 -17.48 16.38
N ASP A 105 -1.94 -17.16 16.51
CA ASP A 105 -1.17 -17.34 17.76
C ASP A 105 -1.75 -16.52 18.91
N CYS A 106 -2.41 -15.39 18.62
CA CYS A 106 -3.12 -14.57 19.60
C CYS A 106 -4.51 -15.13 19.98
N GLY A 107 -4.96 -16.22 19.33
CA GLY A 107 -6.23 -16.87 19.62
C GLY A 107 -7.36 -16.59 18.63
N ALA A 108 -7.09 -15.88 17.52
CA ALA A 108 -8.09 -15.72 16.46
C ALA A 108 -8.30 -17.01 15.68
N ALA A 109 -9.56 -17.38 15.40
CA ALA A 109 -9.85 -18.46 14.46
C ALA A 109 -9.64 -17.95 13.02
N VAL A 110 -8.88 -18.69 12.19
CA VAL A 110 -8.61 -18.32 10.79
C VAL A 110 -9.20 -19.38 9.87
N GLN A 111 -10.16 -18.99 9.05
CA GLN A 111 -10.79 -19.84 8.05
C GLN A 111 -10.34 -19.39 6.66
N ARG A 112 -9.54 -20.22 5.99
CA ARG A 112 -9.05 -19.97 4.62
C ARG A 112 -9.94 -20.65 3.58
N GLY A 113 -9.91 -20.15 2.34
CA GLY A 113 -10.75 -20.63 1.25
C GLY A 113 -12.22 -20.24 1.39
N VAL A 114 -12.56 -19.30 2.27
CA VAL A 114 -13.92 -18.87 2.55
C VAL A 114 -14.23 -17.54 1.88
N THR A 115 -15.16 -17.54 0.94
CA THR A 115 -15.67 -16.32 0.32
C THR A 115 -16.90 -15.82 1.07
N VAL A 116 -16.86 -14.56 1.49
CA VAL A 116 -18.00 -13.92 2.17
C VAL A 116 -19.14 -13.68 1.17
N ALA A 117 -20.36 -14.04 1.56
CA ALA A 117 -21.55 -13.87 0.73
C ALA A 117 -21.90 -12.39 0.48
N ALA A 118 -22.72 -12.15 -0.55
CA ALA A 118 -23.25 -10.81 -0.84
C ALA A 118 -24.01 -10.25 0.37
N GLY A 119 -23.88 -8.94 0.57
CA GLY A 119 -24.47 -8.27 1.75
C GLY A 119 -23.69 -8.46 3.07
N ALA A 120 -22.70 -9.35 3.08
CA ALA A 120 -21.83 -9.64 4.21
C ALA A 120 -22.59 -9.84 5.55
N PRO A 121 -23.59 -10.73 5.63
CA PRO A 121 -24.40 -10.92 6.82
C PRO A 121 -23.53 -11.36 8.01
N GLY A 122 -23.71 -10.71 9.16
CA GLY A 122 -22.97 -11.00 10.40
C GLY A 122 -21.53 -10.51 10.44
N ILE A 123 -21.01 -9.87 9.38
CA ILE A 123 -19.66 -9.31 9.37
C ILE A 123 -19.60 -8.06 10.24
N SER A 124 -18.69 -8.08 11.22
CA SER A 124 -18.41 -6.94 12.10
C SER A 124 -17.30 -6.03 11.55
N PHE A 125 -16.29 -6.63 10.91
CA PHE A 125 -15.15 -5.90 10.34
C PHE A 125 -14.94 -6.26 8.86
N LEU A 126 -15.00 -5.25 7.99
CA LEU A 126 -14.82 -5.40 6.54
C LEU A 126 -13.42 -4.95 6.12
N ALA A 127 -12.55 -5.91 5.78
CA ALA A 127 -11.13 -5.73 5.47
C ALA A 127 -10.72 -6.36 4.12
N THR A 128 -11.61 -6.35 3.11
CA THR A 128 -11.42 -7.00 1.81
C THR A 128 -10.47 -6.23 0.88
N GLY A 129 -9.87 -5.15 1.35
CA GLY A 129 -8.90 -4.34 0.61
C GLY A 129 -9.51 -3.70 -0.64
N LYS A 130 -8.85 -3.85 -1.79
CA LYS A 130 -9.28 -3.24 -3.05
C LYS A 130 -10.53 -3.87 -3.67
N HIS A 131 -11.00 -4.99 -3.14
CA HIS A 131 -12.15 -5.73 -3.67
C HIS A 131 -13.43 -5.40 -2.91
N ASP A 132 -14.40 -4.85 -3.63
CA ASP A 132 -15.72 -4.60 -3.04
C ASP A 132 -16.55 -5.89 -2.99
N LEU A 133 -17.30 -6.05 -1.91
CA LEU A 133 -18.29 -7.10 -1.80
C LEU A 133 -19.64 -6.60 -2.34
N ARG A 134 -20.34 -7.46 -3.08
CA ARG A 134 -21.66 -7.14 -3.60
C ARG A 134 -22.62 -6.80 -2.46
N GLY A 135 -23.30 -5.67 -2.58
CA GLY A 135 -24.28 -5.18 -1.60
C GLY A 135 -23.70 -4.32 -0.45
N VAL A 136 -22.37 -4.35 -0.22
CA VAL A 136 -21.70 -3.55 0.82
C VAL A 136 -20.45 -2.82 0.32
N GLY A 137 -20.33 -2.66 -0.99
CA GLY A 137 -19.22 -1.98 -1.63
C GLY A 137 -19.08 -0.50 -1.23
N ARG A 138 -17.96 0.09 -1.63
CA ARG A 138 -17.69 1.52 -1.42
C ARG A 138 -18.65 2.38 -2.23
N THR A 139 -19.16 3.44 -1.64
CA THR A 139 -19.95 4.46 -2.36
C THR A 139 -19.00 5.57 -2.79
N LEU A 140 -18.76 5.69 -4.09
CA LEU A 140 -17.86 6.67 -4.66
C LEU A 140 -18.64 7.92 -5.09
N ALA A 141 -18.08 9.10 -4.82
CA ALA A 141 -18.66 10.38 -5.25
C ALA A 141 -18.54 10.61 -6.77
N ALA A 142 -17.50 10.02 -7.38
CA ALA A 142 -17.27 10.05 -8.82
C ALA A 142 -16.64 8.71 -9.26
N PRO A 143 -16.74 8.33 -10.54
CA PRO A 143 -16.03 7.18 -11.08
C PRO A 143 -14.52 7.32 -10.82
N PRO A 144 -13.82 6.21 -10.45
CA PRO A 144 -12.38 6.26 -10.30
C PRO A 144 -11.70 6.53 -11.65
N GLU A 145 -10.54 7.18 -11.61
CA GLU A 145 -9.71 7.40 -12.79
C GLU A 145 -9.39 6.06 -13.49
N ASP A 146 -9.27 6.09 -14.80
CA ASP A 146 -8.99 4.90 -15.61
C ASP A 146 -7.49 4.54 -15.59
N LEU A 147 -7.03 4.22 -14.40
CA LEU A 147 -5.65 3.85 -14.09
C LEU A 147 -5.51 2.35 -13.95
N VAL A 148 -4.39 1.84 -14.46
CA VAL A 148 -4.00 0.43 -14.31
C VAL A 148 -2.70 0.39 -13.52
N GLY A 149 -2.71 -0.36 -12.42
CA GLY A 149 -1.52 -0.67 -11.63
C GLY A 149 -0.97 -2.03 -12.02
N PHE A 150 0.35 -2.11 -12.18
CA PHE A 150 1.07 -3.36 -12.42
C PHE A 150 2.10 -3.61 -11.34
N LYS A 151 2.41 -4.88 -11.13
CA LYS A 151 3.50 -5.33 -10.26
C LYS A 151 4.22 -6.51 -10.89
N MET A 152 5.55 -6.45 -10.86
CA MET A 152 6.45 -7.52 -11.25
C MET A 152 7.57 -7.66 -10.23
N TYR A 153 7.85 -8.88 -9.80
CA TYR A 153 9.08 -9.15 -9.06
C TYR A 153 10.22 -9.47 -10.04
N LEU A 154 11.38 -8.95 -9.71
CA LEU A 154 12.59 -9.09 -10.52
C LEU A 154 13.72 -9.68 -9.68
N ARG A 155 14.51 -10.56 -10.31
CA ARG A 155 15.87 -10.85 -9.86
C ARG A 155 16.81 -9.97 -10.69
N LEU A 156 17.41 -8.97 -10.04
CA LEU A 156 18.31 -8.04 -10.69
C LEU A 156 19.74 -8.61 -10.77
N SER A 157 20.55 -8.11 -11.73
CA SER A 157 21.98 -8.35 -11.74
C SER A 157 22.63 -7.88 -10.43
N ALA A 158 23.81 -8.43 -10.09
CA ALA A 158 24.55 -8.05 -8.88
C ALA A 158 24.84 -6.53 -8.85
N ALA A 159 25.21 -5.93 -9.97
CA ALA A 159 25.44 -4.49 -10.09
C ALA A 159 24.17 -3.68 -9.82
N SER A 160 23.04 -4.07 -10.40
CA SER A 160 21.76 -3.39 -10.20
C SER A 160 21.24 -3.55 -8.76
N ARG A 161 21.40 -4.72 -8.15
CA ARG A 161 21.06 -4.93 -6.72
C ARG A 161 21.83 -3.99 -5.80
N LEU A 162 23.15 -3.90 -6.02
CA LEU A 162 23.99 -2.98 -5.25
C LEU A 162 23.58 -1.52 -5.46
N ALA A 163 23.23 -1.16 -6.68
CA ALA A 163 22.88 0.20 -7.05
C ALA A 163 21.51 0.68 -6.49
N ILE A 164 20.59 -0.25 -6.17
CA ILE A 164 19.30 0.07 -5.49
C ILE A 164 19.33 -0.27 -3.99
N ALA A 165 20.44 -0.76 -3.46
CA ALA A 165 20.51 -1.10 -2.03
C ALA A 165 20.18 0.12 -1.16
N GLY A 166 19.24 -0.05 -0.24
CA GLY A 166 18.76 1.02 0.63
C GLY A 166 17.96 2.14 -0.06
N THR A 167 17.55 1.96 -1.33
CA THR A 167 16.94 3.03 -2.13
C THR A 167 15.63 2.56 -2.76
N VAL A 168 14.64 3.47 -2.82
CA VAL A 168 13.51 3.33 -3.75
C VAL A 168 13.74 4.28 -4.94
N ASP A 169 13.84 3.73 -6.15
CA ASP A 169 13.88 4.50 -7.40
C ASP A 169 12.44 4.76 -7.87
N VAL A 170 12.07 6.02 -8.06
CA VAL A 170 10.75 6.44 -8.55
C VAL A 170 10.92 7.10 -9.91
N LEU A 171 10.52 6.40 -10.97
CA LEU A 171 10.54 6.92 -12.34
C LEU A 171 9.24 7.67 -12.63
N LEU A 172 9.34 8.93 -12.98
CA LEU A 172 8.23 9.75 -13.48
C LEU A 172 8.19 9.68 -15.01
N PHE A 173 7.04 9.35 -15.57
CA PHE A 173 6.79 9.36 -17.01
C PHE A 173 5.41 9.94 -17.33
N ALA A 174 5.14 10.21 -18.60
CA ALA A 174 3.86 10.76 -19.01
C ALA A 174 2.71 9.82 -18.60
N ASP A 175 1.73 10.37 -17.89
CA ASP A 175 0.52 9.68 -17.46
C ASP A 175 0.73 8.50 -16.50
N GLY A 176 1.88 8.52 -15.75
CA GLY A 176 2.17 7.48 -14.80
C GLY A 176 3.47 7.66 -14.01
N TYR A 177 3.76 6.66 -13.20
CA TYR A 177 5.04 6.51 -12.51
C TYR A 177 5.35 5.04 -12.23
N ALA A 178 6.63 4.71 -12.02
CA ALA A 178 7.06 3.39 -11.60
C ALA A 178 7.96 3.50 -10.37
N GLY A 179 7.83 2.56 -9.44
CA GLY A 179 8.71 2.39 -8.29
C GLY A 179 9.50 1.09 -8.41
N LEU A 180 10.80 1.15 -8.20
CA LEU A 180 11.69 -0.01 -8.14
C LEU A 180 12.44 0.01 -6.81
N GLN A 181 12.32 -1.06 -6.02
CA GLN A 181 12.98 -1.16 -4.71
C GLN A 181 13.33 -2.60 -4.35
N PRO A 182 14.33 -2.83 -3.48
CA PRO A 182 14.57 -4.16 -2.92
C PRO A 182 13.43 -4.57 -1.99
N VAL A 183 13.17 -5.87 -1.92
CA VAL A 183 12.25 -6.50 -0.94
C VAL A 183 12.92 -7.73 -0.32
N ASP A 184 12.18 -8.50 0.44
CA ASP A 184 12.65 -9.76 1.04
C ASP A 184 13.29 -10.72 0.02
N GLY A 185 14.29 -11.44 0.46
CA GLY A 185 15.13 -12.29 -0.38
C GLY A 185 15.93 -11.48 -1.40
N ASP A 186 16.38 -12.14 -2.47
CA ASP A 186 17.13 -11.49 -3.56
C ASP A 186 16.23 -10.84 -4.62
N ARG A 187 15.05 -10.35 -4.21
CA ARG A 187 14.04 -9.80 -5.12
C ARG A 187 14.00 -8.28 -5.10
N ALA A 188 13.65 -7.72 -6.23
CA ALA A 188 13.21 -6.34 -6.35
C ALA A 188 11.73 -6.29 -6.76
N ASN A 189 10.99 -5.32 -6.24
CA ASN A 189 9.62 -5.05 -6.63
C ASN A 189 9.60 -3.89 -7.63
N LEU A 190 9.14 -4.14 -8.84
CA LEU A 190 8.75 -3.13 -9.81
C LEU A 190 7.23 -2.99 -9.75
N CYS A 191 6.75 -1.85 -9.24
CA CYS A 191 5.34 -1.52 -9.20
C CYS A 191 5.09 -0.21 -9.94
N LEU A 192 4.14 -0.18 -10.86
CA LEU A 192 3.85 1.02 -11.64
C LEU A 192 2.34 1.28 -11.73
N LEU A 193 2.03 2.55 -11.98
CA LEU A 193 0.69 3.03 -12.24
C LEU A 193 0.71 3.83 -13.55
N VAL A 194 -0.22 3.55 -14.43
CA VAL A 194 -0.30 4.15 -15.76
C VAL A 194 -1.76 4.39 -16.15
N HIS A 195 -2.03 5.47 -16.88
CA HIS A 195 -3.35 5.69 -17.49
C HIS A 195 -3.58 4.66 -18.61
N ARG A 196 -4.81 4.17 -18.73
CA ARG A 196 -5.18 3.15 -19.71
C ARG A 196 -4.86 3.55 -21.15
N ASP A 197 -5.08 4.81 -21.52
CA ASP A 197 -4.79 5.31 -22.86
C ASP A 197 -3.27 5.19 -23.16
N ARG A 198 -2.42 5.54 -22.21
CA ARG A 198 -0.98 5.37 -22.36
C ARG A 198 -0.59 3.92 -22.54
N LEU A 199 -1.20 3.02 -21.76
CA LEU A 199 -0.97 1.58 -21.87
C LEU A 199 -1.38 1.03 -23.23
N ALA A 200 -2.51 1.50 -23.77
CA ALA A 200 -3.00 1.11 -25.08
C ALA A 200 -2.04 1.54 -26.21
N HIS A 201 -1.45 2.74 -26.10
CA HIS A 201 -0.47 3.24 -27.08
C HIS A 201 0.89 2.51 -27.02
N SER A 202 1.20 1.86 -25.92
CA SER A 202 2.45 1.13 -25.71
C SER A 202 2.35 -0.37 -26.04
N ASP A 203 1.26 -0.83 -26.64
CA ASP A 203 1.02 -2.27 -26.89
C ASP A 203 1.12 -3.14 -25.61
N GLY A 204 0.51 -2.68 -24.55
CA GLY A 204 0.42 -3.39 -23.29
C GLY A 204 1.65 -3.30 -22.39
N TRP A 205 1.83 -4.32 -21.54
CA TRP A 205 2.90 -4.32 -20.53
C TRP A 205 4.30 -4.33 -21.13
N ALA A 206 4.56 -5.18 -22.12
CA ALA A 206 5.90 -5.35 -22.70
C ALA A 206 6.36 -4.05 -23.38
N GLY A 207 5.55 -3.52 -24.28
CA GLY A 207 5.87 -2.26 -24.96
C GLY A 207 5.96 -1.08 -23.99
N LEU A 208 5.11 -1.01 -22.94
CA LEU A 208 5.26 0.00 -21.90
C LEU A 208 6.63 -0.09 -21.20
N LEU A 209 7.08 -1.29 -20.85
CA LEU A 209 8.37 -1.49 -20.20
C LEU A 209 9.54 -1.10 -21.12
N GLU A 210 9.46 -1.39 -22.42
CA GLU A 210 10.41 -0.94 -23.44
C GLU A 210 10.44 0.59 -23.55
N ASP A 211 9.29 1.24 -23.64
CA ASP A 211 9.15 2.69 -23.65
C ASP A 211 9.80 3.36 -22.42
N LEU A 212 9.58 2.80 -21.23
CA LEU A 212 10.17 3.31 -19.99
C LEU A 212 11.68 3.17 -19.96
N GLN A 213 12.22 2.07 -20.49
CA GLN A 213 13.66 1.86 -20.62
C GLN A 213 14.26 2.78 -21.68
N ALA A 214 13.59 2.99 -22.80
CA ALA A 214 14.01 3.96 -23.84
C ALA A 214 13.99 5.40 -23.29
N GLY A 215 12.99 5.73 -22.48
CA GLY A 215 12.81 7.06 -21.90
C GLY A 215 13.73 7.41 -20.75
N SER A 216 14.40 6.44 -20.10
CA SER A 216 15.31 6.66 -18.98
C SER A 216 16.50 5.72 -19.00
N ARG A 217 17.68 6.29 -19.27
CA ARG A 217 18.94 5.53 -19.30
C ARG A 217 19.18 4.80 -17.98
N LEU A 218 19.03 5.49 -16.84
CA LEU A 218 19.26 4.89 -15.52
C LEU A 218 18.28 3.75 -15.25
N PHE A 219 17.00 3.90 -15.60
CA PHE A 219 16.01 2.84 -15.42
C PHE A 219 16.34 1.61 -16.29
N ARG A 220 16.78 1.82 -17.55
CA ARG A 220 17.27 0.74 -18.42
C ARG A 220 18.45 0.02 -17.80
N GLU A 221 19.43 0.76 -17.27
CA GLU A 221 20.61 0.18 -16.58
C GLU A 221 20.20 -0.67 -15.38
N ARG A 222 19.16 -0.26 -14.60
CA ARG A 222 18.61 -1.05 -13.48
C ARG A 222 18.02 -2.39 -13.92
N LEU A 223 17.41 -2.42 -15.09
CA LEU A 223 16.74 -3.62 -15.61
C LEU A 223 17.64 -4.47 -16.52
N LEU A 224 18.87 -4.05 -16.78
CA LEU A 224 19.79 -4.80 -17.63
C LEU A 224 20.13 -6.16 -16.99
N GLY A 225 19.80 -7.25 -17.71
CA GLY A 225 19.98 -8.62 -17.23
C GLY A 225 19.03 -9.01 -16.09
N ALA A 226 17.94 -8.26 -15.87
CA ALA A 226 16.93 -8.63 -14.90
C ALA A 226 16.08 -9.81 -15.39
N GLU A 227 15.80 -10.75 -14.48
CA GLU A 227 14.89 -11.87 -14.68
C GLU A 227 13.52 -11.53 -14.09
N MET A 228 12.44 -11.69 -14.85
CA MET A 228 11.07 -11.57 -14.36
C MET A 228 10.69 -12.84 -13.59
N LEU A 229 10.23 -12.69 -12.35
CA LEU A 229 9.91 -13.81 -11.45
C LEU A 229 8.44 -14.22 -11.49
N LEU A 230 7.62 -13.52 -12.25
CA LEU A 230 6.23 -13.87 -12.52
C LEU A 230 6.08 -14.04 -14.04
N GLU A 231 5.31 -15.04 -14.45
CA GLU A 231 5.02 -15.30 -15.88
C GLU A 231 4.40 -14.06 -16.56
N ARG A 232 3.54 -13.36 -15.83
CA ARG A 232 2.91 -12.10 -16.24
C ARG A 232 2.78 -11.17 -15.04
N PRO A 233 2.75 -9.84 -15.25
CA PRO A 233 2.58 -8.91 -14.14
C PRO A 233 1.22 -9.08 -13.47
N LEU A 234 1.18 -8.94 -12.16
CA LEU A 234 -0.08 -8.75 -11.46
C LEU A 234 -0.65 -7.39 -11.86
N SER A 235 -1.95 -7.30 -12.03
CA SER A 235 -2.60 -6.06 -12.42
C SER A 235 -3.84 -5.75 -11.59
N ILE A 236 -4.14 -4.46 -11.46
CA ILE A 236 -5.38 -3.95 -10.88
C ILE A 236 -5.77 -2.66 -11.59
N ALA A 237 -7.06 -2.46 -11.79
CA ALA A 237 -7.56 -1.26 -12.45
C ALA A 237 -8.56 -0.51 -11.56
N ARG A 238 -8.75 0.80 -11.86
CA ARG A 238 -9.82 1.64 -11.30
C ARG A 238 -9.81 1.70 -9.78
N VAL A 239 -8.61 1.81 -9.17
CA VAL A 239 -8.47 2.02 -7.72
C VAL A 239 -8.97 3.43 -7.38
N PRO A 240 -9.92 3.59 -6.43
CA PRO A 240 -10.52 4.88 -6.13
C PRO A 240 -9.61 5.72 -5.22
N TYR A 241 -8.52 6.24 -5.75
CA TYR A 241 -7.60 7.09 -5.01
C TYR A 241 -8.30 8.34 -4.45
N GLY A 242 -7.97 8.70 -3.21
CA GLY A 242 -8.63 9.79 -2.50
C GLY A 242 -9.94 9.41 -1.82
N PHE A 243 -10.42 8.16 -1.98
CA PHE A 243 -11.61 7.69 -1.28
C PHE A 243 -11.43 7.76 0.24
N MET A 244 -12.45 8.25 0.92
CA MET A 244 -12.60 8.17 2.37
C MET A 244 -14.06 7.85 2.67
N HIS A 245 -14.30 6.75 3.38
CA HIS A 245 -15.64 6.34 3.77
C HIS A 245 -16.32 7.44 4.61
N THR A 246 -17.56 7.73 4.30
CA THR A 246 -18.40 8.64 5.10
C THR A 246 -19.36 7.79 5.91
N PRO A 247 -19.29 7.85 7.25
CA PRO A 247 -20.16 7.06 8.11
C PRO A 247 -21.63 7.41 7.85
N ARG A 248 -22.47 6.39 7.89
CA ARG A 248 -23.93 6.53 7.79
C ARG A 248 -24.56 6.33 9.15
N GLU A 249 -25.72 6.90 9.33
CA GLU A 249 -26.55 6.57 10.50
C GLU A 249 -26.92 5.08 10.47
N GLY A 250 -26.79 4.41 11.63
CA GLY A 250 -27.01 2.96 11.72
C GLY A 250 -25.89 2.10 11.11
N GLU A 251 -24.71 2.65 10.84
CA GLU A 251 -23.55 1.87 10.39
C GLU A 251 -23.23 0.76 11.40
N THR A 252 -23.25 -0.50 10.94
CA THR A 252 -23.04 -1.69 11.78
C THR A 252 -21.67 -2.33 11.61
N MET A 253 -20.89 -1.92 10.58
CA MET A 253 -19.60 -2.51 10.23
C MET A 253 -18.45 -1.54 10.38
N PHE A 254 -17.35 -2.01 10.95
CA PHE A 254 -16.05 -1.34 10.91
C PHE A 254 -15.38 -1.62 9.55
N ARG A 255 -15.27 -0.62 8.67
CA ARG A 255 -14.55 -0.75 7.39
C ARG A 255 -13.08 -0.42 7.60
N LEU A 256 -12.17 -1.31 7.16
CA LEU A 256 -10.73 -1.20 7.42
C LEU A 256 -9.92 -1.12 6.13
N GLY A 257 -8.75 -0.49 6.22
CA GLY A 257 -7.83 -0.35 5.09
C GLY A 257 -8.49 0.30 3.87
N ASP A 258 -8.33 -0.28 2.69
CA ASP A 258 -8.87 0.29 1.44
C ASP A 258 -10.42 0.32 1.40
N GLN A 259 -11.11 -0.38 2.29
CA GLN A 259 -12.56 -0.25 2.47
C GLN A 259 -12.95 1.00 3.26
N ALA A 260 -12.03 1.56 4.03
CA ALA A 260 -12.23 2.81 4.79
C ALA A 260 -11.63 4.03 4.09
N CYS A 261 -10.42 3.90 3.56
CA CYS A 261 -9.74 5.00 2.86
C CYS A 261 -8.69 4.49 1.87
N VAL A 262 -8.52 5.19 0.76
CA VAL A 262 -7.56 4.83 -0.30
C VAL A 262 -6.66 6.03 -0.60
N VAL A 263 -5.40 5.97 -0.18
CA VAL A 263 -4.40 6.99 -0.46
C VAL A 263 -3.80 6.78 -1.85
N PRO A 264 -3.45 7.85 -2.60
CA PRO A 264 -2.65 7.71 -3.81
C PRO A 264 -1.37 6.93 -3.55
N SER A 265 -1.12 5.86 -4.33
CA SER A 265 -0.04 4.89 -4.08
C SER A 265 1.37 5.48 -4.23
N PHE A 266 1.49 6.66 -4.83
CA PHE A 266 2.75 7.39 -5.02
C PHE A 266 3.55 7.63 -3.74
N THR A 267 2.87 7.78 -2.61
CA THR A 267 3.50 8.11 -1.32
C THR A 267 3.90 6.89 -0.48
N GLY A 268 3.42 5.69 -0.83
CA GLY A 268 3.72 4.46 -0.10
C GLY A 268 3.02 4.30 1.25
N ASP A 269 1.95 5.06 1.53
CA ASP A 269 1.29 5.12 2.84
C ASP A 269 0.16 4.11 3.05
N GLY A 270 -0.26 3.38 2.02
CA GLY A 270 -1.44 2.51 2.08
C GLY A 270 -1.37 1.42 3.14
N MET A 271 -0.19 0.82 3.36
CA MET A 271 -0.01 -0.22 4.39
C MET A 271 -0.09 0.37 5.81
N ALA A 272 0.52 1.52 6.04
CA ALA A 272 0.45 2.21 7.33
C ALA A 272 -0.98 2.64 7.66
N MET A 273 -1.71 3.20 6.70
CA MET A 273 -3.13 3.57 6.88
C MET A 273 -4.01 2.35 7.17
N ALA A 274 -3.74 1.20 6.53
CA ALA A 274 -4.47 -0.03 6.80
C ALA A 274 -4.24 -0.52 8.24
N LEU A 275 -3.00 -0.50 8.73
CA LEU A 275 -2.66 -0.87 10.10
C LEU A 275 -3.21 0.12 11.13
N HIS A 276 -3.11 1.43 10.86
CA HIS A 276 -3.72 2.47 11.70
C HIS A 276 -5.23 2.28 11.82
N SER A 277 -5.92 2.02 10.70
CA SER A 277 -7.35 1.76 10.70
C SER A 277 -7.73 0.55 11.57
N ALA A 278 -6.91 -0.51 11.54
CA ALA A 278 -7.14 -1.71 12.33
C ALA A 278 -6.95 -1.45 13.83
N ALA A 279 -5.86 -0.78 14.22
CA ALA A 279 -5.58 -0.44 15.62
C ALA A 279 -6.66 0.49 16.19
N LEU A 280 -7.07 1.52 15.43
CA LEU A 280 -8.13 2.44 15.85
C LEU A 280 -9.49 1.74 15.98
N ALA A 281 -9.82 0.82 15.06
CA ALA A 281 -11.06 0.06 15.11
C ALA A 281 -11.09 -0.88 16.32
N ALA A 282 -10.00 -1.61 16.59
CA ALA A 282 -9.89 -2.46 17.78
C ALA A 282 -10.07 -1.64 19.07
N ARG A 283 -9.35 -0.52 19.20
CA ARG A 283 -9.46 0.37 20.36
C ARG A 283 -10.87 0.93 20.52
N THR A 284 -11.52 1.35 19.43
CA THR A 284 -12.89 1.89 19.47
C THR A 284 -13.87 0.81 19.93
N TYR A 285 -13.78 -0.39 19.36
CA TYR A 285 -14.63 -1.51 19.72
C TYR A 285 -14.46 -1.91 21.20
N LEU A 286 -13.23 -2.07 21.66
CA LEU A 286 -12.91 -2.44 23.05
C LEU A 286 -13.37 -1.37 24.06
N GLY A 287 -13.39 -0.11 23.65
CA GLY A 287 -13.94 1.01 24.44
C GLY A 287 -15.46 1.17 24.36
N GLY A 288 -16.18 0.24 23.72
CA GLY A 288 -17.65 0.30 23.57
C GLY A 288 -18.13 1.33 22.54
N GLY A 289 -17.22 1.89 21.71
CA GLY A 289 -17.58 2.85 20.66
C GLY A 289 -18.18 2.20 19.42
N SER A 290 -18.96 2.97 18.68
CA SER A 290 -19.64 2.51 17.47
C SER A 290 -18.77 2.56 16.21
N PRO A 291 -19.14 1.83 15.12
CA PRO A 291 -18.51 2.01 13.81
C PRO A 291 -18.52 3.45 13.31
N ALA A 292 -19.58 4.21 13.58
CA ALA A 292 -19.69 5.62 13.19
C ALA A 292 -18.66 6.50 13.92
N ASP A 293 -18.41 6.25 15.22
CA ASP A 293 -17.38 6.94 16.01
C ASP A 293 -15.98 6.67 15.43
N TYR A 294 -15.71 5.41 15.14
CA TYR A 294 -14.47 4.98 14.51
C TYR A 294 -14.27 5.69 13.18
N HIS A 295 -15.25 5.67 12.27
CA HIS A 295 -15.10 6.28 10.94
C HIS A 295 -14.91 7.79 10.99
N ARG A 296 -15.60 8.49 11.93
CA ARG A 296 -15.37 9.94 12.13
C ARG A 296 -13.95 10.22 12.55
N ARG A 297 -13.41 9.45 13.50
CA ARG A 297 -12.05 9.62 13.99
C ARG A 297 -11.01 9.27 12.93
N LEU A 298 -11.14 8.11 12.27
CA LEU A 298 -10.24 7.72 11.20
C LEU A 298 -10.18 8.78 10.10
N ARG A 299 -11.36 9.30 9.69
CA ARG A 299 -11.43 10.35 8.69
C ARG A 299 -10.69 11.62 9.11
N ALA A 300 -10.79 12.02 10.38
CA ALA A 300 -10.04 13.15 10.92
C ALA A 300 -8.52 12.91 10.84
N ASP A 301 -8.06 11.72 11.20
CA ASP A 301 -6.65 11.35 11.22
C ASP A 301 -6.02 11.30 9.81
N VAL A 302 -6.75 10.75 8.81
CA VAL A 302 -6.19 10.49 7.47
C VAL A 302 -6.51 11.55 6.42
N ARG A 303 -7.48 12.44 6.65
CA ARG A 303 -7.91 13.45 5.65
C ARG A 303 -6.76 14.34 5.18
N GLY A 304 -5.99 14.90 6.11
CA GLY A 304 -4.86 15.76 5.78
C GLY A 304 -3.78 15.04 4.96
N PRO A 305 -3.28 13.89 5.42
CA PRO A 305 -2.39 13.03 4.64
C PRO A 305 -2.88 12.69 3.24
N ILE A 306 -4.12 12.23 3.09
CA ILE A 306 -4.69 11.85 1.78
C ILE A 306 -4.80 13.05 0.84
N MET A 307 -5.22 14.22 1.33
CA MET A 307 -5.29 15.44 0.51
C MET A 307 -3.90 15.87 0.02
N ARG A 308 -2.88 15.85 0.88
CA ARG A 308 -1.50 16.17 0.51
C ARG A 308 -0.92 15.16 -0.48
N ALA A 309 -1.20 13.86 -0.27
CA ALA A 309 -0.83 12.81 -1.22
C ALA A 309 -1.51 13.01 -2.58
N GLY A 310 -2.79 13.41 -2.61
CA GLY A 310 -3.52 13.74 -3.83
C GLY A 310 -2.92 14.92 -4.58
N LEU A 311 -2.51 15.98 -3.88
CA LEU A 311 -1.82 17.12 -4.47
C LEU A 311 -0.47 16.73 -5.10
N LEU A 312 0.34 15.97 -4.38
CA LEU A 312 1.62 15.46 -4.89
C LEU A 312 1.41 14.56 -6.11
N TYR A 313 0.40 13.71 -6.08
CA TYR A 313 0.03 12.86 -7.20
C TYR A 313 -0.40 13.68 -8.43
N ALA A 314 -1.22 14.72 -8.25
CA ALA A 314 -1.66 15.60 -9.34
C ALA A 314 -0.47 16.32 -10.01
N VAL A 315 0.50 16.79 -9.21
CA VAL A 315 1.76 17.36 -9.72
C VAL A 315 2.59 16.30 -10.45
N GLY A 316 2.76 15.12 -9.85
CA GLY A 316 3.56 14.02 -10.39
C GLY A 316 2.99 13.40 -11.67
N ARG A 317 1.69 13.61 -11.97
CA ARG A 317 1.02 13.08 -13.15
C ARG A 317 1.21 13.95 -14.41
N SER A 318 1.27 15.27 -14.25
CA SER A 318 1.36 16.18 -15.36
C SER A 318 2.80 16.38 -15.85
N ARG A 319 3.02 16.45 -17.17
CA ARG A 319 4.36 16.69 -17.76
C ARG A 319 4.97 18.01 -17.26
N VAL A 320 4.15 19.05 -17.12
CA VAL A 320 4.60 20.35 -16.60
C VAL A 320 4.94 20.24 -15.11
N GLY A 321 4.04 19.64 -14.31
CA GLY A 321 4.27 19.42 -12.88
C GLY A 321 5.53 18.61 -12.59
N GLN A 322 5.76 17.53 -13.35
CA GLN A 322 7.00 16.75 -13.26
C GLN A 322 8.25 17.59 -13.56
N GLY A 323 8.18 18.48 -14.60
CA GLY A 323 9.30 19.36 -14.93
C GLY A 323 9.60 20.37 -13.82
N LEU A 324 8.56 20.98 -13.26
CA LEU A 324 8.70 21.90 -12.12
C LEU A 324 9.21 21.18 -10.87
N LEU A 325 8.69 19.98 -10.59
CA LEU A 325 9.15 19.14 -9.49
C LEU A 325 10.64 18.84 -9.61
N MET A 326 11.10 18.35 -10.76
CA MET A 326 12.52 18.02 -10.96
C MET A 326 13.43 19.25 -10.81
N ARG A 327 13.01 20.42 -11.31
CA ARG A 327 13.74 21.68 -11.10
C ARG A 327 13.83 22.04 -9.62
N ALA A 328 12.68 22.01 -8.92
CA ALA A 328 12.63 22.32 -7.49
C ALA A 328 13.53 21.36 -6.67
N LEU A 329 13.54 20.08 -7.01
CA LEU A 329 14.38 19.06 -6.36
C LEU A 329 15.87 19.28 -6.67
N GLY A 330 16.21 19.81 -7.83
CA GLY A 330 17.59 20.20 -8.15
C GLY A 330 18.12 21.32 -7.26
N PHE A 331 17.25 22.29 -6.87
CA PHE A 331 17.61 23.38 -5.95
C PHE A 331 17.47 22.98 -4.48
N TRP A 332 16.47 22.17 -4.12
CA TRP A 332 16.16 21.76 -2.74
C TRP A 332 15.85 20.27 -2.62
N PRO A 333 16.86 19.41 -2.64
CA PRO A 333 16.65 17.95 -2.50
C PRO A 333 15.89 17.58 -1.23
N GLY A 334 16.02 18.35 -0.15
CA GLY A 334 15.31 18.16 1.12
C GLY A 334 13.79 18.29 1.03
N MET A 335 13.24 18.82 -0.08
CA MET A 335 11.79 18.83 -0.32
C MET A 335 11.21 17.41 -0.38
N LEU A 336 11.94 16.42 -0.91
CA LEU A 336 11.49 15.02 -0.92
C LEU A 336 11.22 14.50 0.49
N GLY A 337 12.12 14.76 1.42
CA GLY A 337 11.95 14.37 2.82
C GLY A 337 10.75 15.07 3.49
N ARG A 338 10.54 16.36 3.20
CA ARG A 338 9.38 17.10 3.71
C ARG A 338 8.07 16.56 3.13
N ALA A 339 8.02 16.30 1.83
CA ALA A 339 6.87 15.71 1.17
C ALA A 339 6.56 14.32 1.74
N ALA A 340 7.60 13.48 1.93
CA ALA A 340 7.45 12.17 2.53
C ALA A 340 6.89 12.23 3.97
N ARG A 341 7.28 13.20 4.80
CA ARG A 341 6.68 13.39 6.14
C ARG A 341 5.25 13.90 6.07
N ALA A 342 4.95 14.80 5.15
CA ALA A 342 3.67 15.49 5.10
C ALA A 342 2.49 14.57 4.74
N THR A 343 2.73 13.44 4.08
CA THR A 343 1.71 12.47 3.69
C THR A 343 1.47 11.39 4.73
N ARG A 344 2.31 11.28 5.77
CA ARG A 344 2.22 10.26 6.82
C ARG A 344 1.05 10.49 7.78
N VAL A 345 0.58 9.40 8.37
CA VAL A 345 -0.30 9.46 9.54
C VAL A 345 0.47 10.12 10.67
N PRO A 346 -0.01 11.24 11.25
CA PRO A 346 0.74 11.97 12.27
C PRO A 346 1.02 11.12 13.51
N ALA A 347 2.23 11.25 14.09
CA ALA A 347 2.64 10.42 15.24
C ALA A 347 1.76 10.62 16.49
N ASN A 348 1.18 11.79 16.67
CA ASN A 348 0.29 12.11 17.79
C ASN A 348 -1.07 11.39 17.75
N VAL A 349 -1.42 10.75 16.64
CA VAL A 349 -2.66 9.95 16.52
C VAL A 349 -2.40 8.44 16.49
N TRP A 350 -1.14 8.00 16.57
CA TRP A 350 -0.84 6.57 16.63
C TRP A 350 -1.47 5.95 17.89
N VAL A 351 -2.01 4.74 17.72
CA VAL A 351 -2.82 4.06 18.74
C VAL A 351 -2.05 2.93 19.39
#